data_a12880a7cdb94e9e67d8a47aef62700b
#
_entry.id   a12880a7cdb94e9e67d8a47aef62700b
#
_cell.length_a   1.000
_cell.length_b   1.000
_cell.length_c   1.000
_cell.angle_alpha   90.00
_cell.angle_beta   90.00
_cell.angle_gamma   90.00
#
_symmetry.space_group_name_H-M   'P 1'
#
loop_
_entity.id
_entity.type
_entity.pdbx_description
1 polymer ?
#
loop_
_entity_poly.entity_id
_entity_poly.type
_entity_poly.pdbx_seq_one_letter_code
_entity_poly.pdbx_strand_id
1 'polypeptide(L)'
;MSQMFLLIFSIMLGGCASYSVTEQEMTDYLHDNVSFNQSVGVENLMYAQVSVTDLAVKIGRSDADRVAVFANTVANVQLFDSPKQRLDLDLEFSAVPHYDAKTGEVFLQSIRLEQFTENGTPLPADIKRLIKPAVSMIGYGLSQKPVYKLDSHVLQEALIKSAEPNLVIRDNKLVIELFD
;
A
#
# COMPACT_ATOMS: atom_id res chain seq x y z
N MET A 1 -36.58 18.57 -39.85
CA MET A 1 -36.52 17.69 -38.67
C MET A 1 -35.28 16.80 -38.62
N SER A 2 -34.57 16.57 -39.72
CA SER A 2 -33.39 15.70 -39.78
C SER A 2 -32.08 16.35 -39.24
N GLN A 3 -31.94 17.69 -39.31
CA GLN A 3 -30.73 18.37 -38.82
C GLN A 3 -30.66 18.57 -37.30
N MET A 4 -31.82 18.52 -36.62
CA MET A 4 -31.87 18.68 -35.16
C MET A 4 -31.45 17.41 -34.42
N PHE A 5 -31.50 16.26 -35.05
CA PHE A 5 -31.08 14.97 -34.47
C PHE A 5 -29.57 14.77 -34.46
N LEU A 6 -28.85 15.42 -35.38
CA LEU A 6 -27.39 15.32 -35.47
C LEU A 6 -26.65 16.13 -34.41
N LEU A 7 -27.28 17.20 -33.86
CA LEU A 7 -26.69 18.06 -32.84
C LEU A 7 -26.77 17.46 -31.43
N ILE A 8 -27.71 16.56 -31.18
CA ILE A 8 -27.88 15.91 -29.85
C ILE A 8 -26.89 14.77 -29.63
N PHE A 9 -26.36 14.17 -30.71
CA PHE A 9 -25.42 13.05 -30.62
C PHE A 9 -23.97 13.50 -30.31
N SER A 10 -23.64 14.78 -30.50
CA SER A 10 -22.29 15.32 -30.28
C SER A 10 -21.96 15.67 -28.81
N ILE A 11 -22.93 15.60 -27.89
CA ILE A 11 -22.72 16.05 -26.50
C ILE A 11 -22.31 14.88 -25.56
N MET A 12 -22.32 13.64 -26.03
CA MET A 12 -22.06 12.45 -25.20
C MET A 12 -20.59 11.94 -25.24
N LEU A 13 -19.66 12.66 -25.87
CA LEU A 13 -18.27 12.21 -26.04
C LEU A 13 -17.26 12.87 -25.09
N GLY A 14 -17.72 13.62 -24.08
CA GLY A 14 -16.86 14.21 -23.06
C GLY A 14 -16.79 13.38 -21.77
N GLY A 15 -16.71 12.07 -21.86
CA GLY A 15 -16.38 11.23 -20.71
C GLY A 15 -14.90 11.35 -20.40
N CYS A 16 -14.52 12.06 -19.31
CA CYS A 16 -13.17 11.97 -18.77
C CYS A 16 -12.88 10.49 -18.53
N ALA A 17 -11.92 9.94 -19.27
CA ALA A 17 -11.50 8.57 -19.06
C ALA A 17 -10.69 8.54 -17.75
N SER A 18 -11.30 8.09 -16.68
CA SER A 18 -10.66 7.89 -15.38
C SER A 18 -10.88 6.46 -14.92
N TYR A 19 -9.90 5.94 -14.20
CA TYR A 19 -9.95 4.64 -13.56
C TYR A 19 -9.82 4.82 -12.05
N SER A 20 -10.67 4.16 -11.29
CA SER A 20 -10.67 4.28 -9.83
C SER A 20 -10.28 2.95 -9.18
N VAL A 21 -9.29 3.00 -8.30
CA VAL A 21 -8.86 1.87 -7.46
C VAL A 21 -9.40 2.07 -6.05
N THR A 22 -10.13 1.10 -5.56
CA THR A 22 -10.75 1.12 -4.23
C THR A 22 -9.80 0.61 -3.15
N GLU A 23 -10.12 0.90 -1.89
CA GLU A 23 -9.41 0.35 -0.72
C GLU A 23 -9.39 -1.19 -0.75
N GLN A 24 -10.51 -1.79 -1.15
CA GLN A 24 -10.64 -3.24 -1.21
C GLN A 24 -9.75 -3.86 -2.28
N GLU A 25 -9.76 -3.31 -3.49
CA GLU A 25 -8.91 -3.80 -4.59
C GLU A 25 -7.41 -3.72 -4.25
N MET A 26 -6.97 -2.64 -3.59
CA MET A 26 -5.59 -2.54 -3.11
C MET A 26 -5.30 -3.54 -2.00
N THR A 27 -6.22 -3.73 -1.07
CA THR A 27 -6.09 -4.71 0.01
C THR A 27 -5.97 -6.12 -0.56
N ASP A 28 -6.86 -6.51 -1.46
CA ASP A 28 -6.87 -7.83 -2.10
C ASP A 28 -5.57 -8.05 -2.92
N TYR A 29 -5.14 -7.02 -3.66
CA TYR A 29 -3.88 -7.09 -4.39
C TYR A 29 -2.68 -7.34 -3.47
N LEU A 30 -2.61 -6.65 -2.33
CA LEU A 30 -1.54 -6.84 -1.35
C LEU A 30 -1.57 -8.24 -0.75
N HIS A 31 -2.73 -8.76 -0.42
CA HIS A 31 -2.89 -10.13 0.09
C HIS A 31 -2.39 -11.18 -0.92
N ASP A 32 -2.73 -11.00 -2.19
CA ASP A 32 -2.43 -11.99 -3.21
C ASP A 32 -0.98 -11.92 -3.71
N ASN A 33 -0.36 -10.74 -3.70
CA ASN A 33 0.92 -10.51 -4.37
C ASN A 33 2.08 -10.19 -3.43
N VAL A 34 1.80 -9.84 -2.17
CA VAL A 34 2.84 -9.38 -1.26
C VAL A 34 2.89 -10.24 -0.01
N SER A 35 3.90 -11.09 0.08
CA SER A 35 4.21 -11.80 1.31
C SER A 35 5.39 -11.12 2.00
N PHE A 36 5.17 -10.71 3.26
CA PHE A 36 6.22 -10.14 4.10
C PHE A 36 6.65 -11.17 5.13
N ASN A 37 7.77 -11.79 4.88
CA ASN A 37 8.48 -12.61 5.85
C ASN A 37 9.96 -12.24 5.74
N GLN A 38 10.44 -11.42 6.65
CA GLN A 38 11.80 -10.93 6.65
C GLN A 38 12.49 -11.32 7.93
N SER A 39 13.75 -11.75 7.82
CA SER A 39 14.59 -12.05 8.97
C SER A 39 15.87 -11.22 8.92
N VAL A 40 16.32 -10.78 10.08
CA VAL A 40 17.49 -9.95 10.28
C VAL A 40 18.29 -10.48 11.44
N GLY A 41 19.61 -10.43 11.30
CA GLY A 41 20.54 -10.81 12.37
C GLY A 41 20.99 -12.25 12.31
N VAL A 42 21.62 -12.70 13.38
CA VAL A 42 22.18 -14.05 13.52
C VAL A 42 21.56 -14.71 14.75
N GLU A 43 21.06 -15.94 14.58
CA GLU A 43 20.52 -16.71 15.72
C GLU A 43 21.55 -16.85 16.84
N ASN A 44 21.08 -16.84 18.08
CA ASN A 44 21.87 -16.87 19.30
C ASN A 44 22.74 -15.62 19.59
N LEU A 45 22.75 -14.62 18.69
CA LEU A 45 23.34 -13.31 18.97
C LEU A 45 22.22 -12.25 19.04
N MET A 46 21.69 -11.87 17.90
CA MET A 46 20.56 -10.97 17.79
C MET A 46 19.80 -11.37 16.53
N TYR A 47 18.60 -11.85 16.69
CA TYR A 47 17.77 -12.33 15.58
C TYR A 47 16.35 -11.76 15.70
N ALA A 48 15.85 -11.29 14.61
CA ALA A 48 14.43 -10.88 14.49
C ALA A 48 13.88 -11.41 13.18
N GLN A 49 12.74 -12.08 13.27
CA GLN A 49 11.93 -12.48 12.12
C GLN A 49 10.58 -11.80 12.23
N VAL A 50 10.16 -11.12 11.18
CA VAL A 50 8.89 -10.40 11.12
C VAL A 50 8.07 -10.95 9.99
N SER A 51 6.83 -11.32 10.30
CA SER A 51 5.85 -11.81 9.34
C SER A 51 4.59 -10.96 9.44
N VAL A 52 4.15 -10.40 8.33
CA VAL A 52 2.85 -9.73 8.25
C VAL A 52 1.78 -10.80 8.04
N THR A 53 0.76 -10.81 8.91
CA THR A 53 -0.30 -11.82 8.90
C THR A 53 -1.58 -11.31 8.25
N ASP A 54 -1.78 -10.00 8.28
CA ASP A 54 -2.94 -9.35 7.68
C ASP A 54 -2.59 -7.91 7.26
N LEU A 55 -3.22 -7.44 6.19
CA LEU A 55 -3.06 -6.10 5.65
C LEU A 55 -4.41 -5.50 5.34
N ALA A 56 -4.56 -4.19 5.56
CA ALA A 56 -5.70 -3.43 5.11
C ALA A 56 -5.27 -2.04 4.62
N VAL A 57 -5.91 -1.56 3.58
CA VAL A 57 -5.62 -0.25 2.99
C VAL A 57 -6.77 0.71 3.27
N LYS A 58 -6.43 1.96 3.61
CA LYS A 58 -7.36 3.10 3.71
C LYS A 58 -6.81 4.27 2.91
N ILE A 59 -7.67 4.90 2.12
CA ILE A 59 -7.26 5.94 1.16
C ILE A 59 -7.85 7.28 1.58
N GLY A 60 -6.99 8.29 1.81
CA GLY A 60 -7.39 9.67 2.06
C GLY A 60 -8.23 9.89 3.31
N ARG A 61 -8.19 8.98 4.31
CA ARG A 61 -9.05 9.08 5.50
C ARG A 61 -8.43 9.89 6.63
N SER A 62 -7.14 9.73 6.86
CA SER A 62 -6.41 10.48 7.90
C SER A 62 -5.72 11.72 7.32
N ASP A 63 -5.27 11.63 6.08
CA ASP A 63 -4.64 12.70 5.32
C ASP A 63 -5.11 12.58 3.87
N ALA A 64 -5.59 13.68 3.30
CA ALA A 64 -6.23 13.70 1.97
C ALA A 64 -5.32 13.19 0.84
N ASP A 65 -4.01 13.39 0.98
CA ASP A 65 -3.02 13.05 -0.06
C ASP A 65 -2.28 11.72 0.23
N ARG A 66 -2.73 10.96 1.24
CA ARG A 66 -2.01 9.77 1.68
C ARG A 66 -2.89 8.52 1.73
N VAL A 67 -2.23 7.41 1.54
CA VAL A 67 -2.78 6.07 1.76
C VAL A 67 -2.25 5.56 3.10
N ALA A 68 -3.12 5.04 3.93
CA ALA A 68 -2.73 4.33 5.15
C ALA A 68 -2.74 2.82 4.91
N VAL A 69 -1.71 2.14 5.38
CA VAL A 69 -1.59 0.68 5.37
C VAL A 69 -1.52 0.19 6.80
N PHE A 70 -2.51 -0.59 7.18
CA PHE A 70 -2.57 -1.28 8.48
C PHE A 70 -2.00 -2.68 8.29
N ALA A 71 -1.10 -3.09 9.20
CA ALA A 71 -0.47 -4.39 9.14
C ALA A 71 -0.50 -5.06 10.52
N ASN A 72 -1.17 -6.20 10.60
CA ASN A 72 -1.05 -7.09 11.74
C ASN A 72 0.21 -7.93 11.56
N THR A 73 1.08 -7.92 12.53
CA THR A 73 2.43 -8.43 12.39
C THR A 73 2.81 -9.34 13.55
N VAL A 74 3.41 -10.47 13.24
CA VAL A 74 4.05 -11.33 14.22
C VAL A 74 5.56 -11.20 14.09
N ALA A 75 6.23 -10.82 15.16
CA ALA A 75 7.68 -10.79 15.23
C ALA A 75 8.20 -11.85 16.22
N ASN A 76 9.18 -12.64 15.78
CA ASN A 76 9.95 -13.52 16.67
C ASN A 76 11.32 -12.88 16.88
N VAL A 77 11.63 -12.53 18.12
CA VAL A 77 12.86 -11.84 18.49
C VAL A 77 13.67 -12.70 19.45
N GLN A 78 14.97 -12.78 19.22
CA GLN A 78 15.93 -13.43 20.10
C GLN A 78 17.12 -12.51 20.38
N LEU A 79 17.43 -12.30 21.62
CA LEU A 79 18.61 -11.54 22.08
C LEU A 79 19.55 -12.49 22.82
N PHE A 80 20.76 -12.67 22.30
CA PHE A 80 21.76 -13.57 22.83
C PHE A 80 21.18 -15.00 23.02
N ASP A 81 21.63 -15.73 24.00
CA ASP A 81 21.14 -17.08 24.33
C ASP A 81 19.77 -17.12 25.03
N SER A 82 19.01 -16.02 24.98
CA SER A 82 17.67 -15.98 25.54
C SER A 82 16.66 -16.75 24.67
N PRO A 83 15.54 -17.23 25.26
CA PRO A 83 14.48 -17.83 24.48
C PRO A 83 13.90 -16.86 23.44
N LYS A 84 13.52 -17.38 22.28
CA LYS A 84 12.79 -16.61 21.26
C LYS A 84 11.48 -16.07 21.86
N GLN A 85 11.27 -14.77 21.75
CA GLN A 85 10.04 -14.11 22.20
C GLN A 85 9.18 -13.81 20.97
N ARG A 86 7.91 -14.17 21.05
CA ARG A 86 6.89 -13.83 20.06
C ARG A 86 6.21 -12.54 20.47
N LEU A 87 6.08 -11.63 19.54
CA LEU A 87 5.44 -10.32 19.67
C LEU A 87 4.34 -10.21 18.64
N ASP A 88 3.15 -9.83 19.06
CA ASP A 88 2.06 -9.50 18.15
C ASP A 88 1.91 -7.97 18.13
N LEU A 89 2.03 -7.39 16.93
CA LEU A 89 2.15 -5.94 16.73
C LEU A 89 1.14 -5.48 15.68
N ASP A 90 0.44 -4.39 15.97
CA ASP A 90 -0.35 -3.67 14.99
C ASP A 90 0.41 -2.41 14.57
N LEU A 91 0.61 -2.28 13.28
CA LEU A 91 1.35 -1.20 12.65
C LEU A 91 0.43 -0.41 11.72
N GLU A 92 0.54 0.90 11.76
CA GLU A 92 -0.08 1.78 10.79
C GLU A 92 1.01 2.60 10.10
N PHE A 93 1.07 2.49 8.78
CA PHE A 93 1.92 3.30 7.92
C PHE A 93 1.08 4.25 7.10
N SER A 94 1.57 5.45 6.86
CA SER A 94 1.04 6.34 5.83
C SER A 94 2.07 6.53 4.72
N ALA A 95 1.59 6.71 3.50
CA ALA A 95 2.44 6.88 2.34
C ALA A 95 1.77 7.70 1.25
N VAL A 96 2.57 8.33 0.40
CA VAL A 96 2.10 9.02 -0.80
C VAL A 96 2.06 8.01 -1.95
N PRO A 97 0.91 7.79 -2.60
CA PRO A 97 0.83 6.91 -3.76
C PRO A 97 1.52 7.54 -4.96
N HIS A 98 2.18 6.72 -5.75
CA HIS A 98 2.87 7.11 -6.98
C HIS A 98 2.58 6.09 -8.08
N TYR A 99 2.13 6.58 -9.25
CA TYR A 99 1.87 5.75 -10.41
C TYR A 99 3.07 5.75 -11.36
N ASP A 100 3.52 4.56 -11.73
CA ASP A 100 4.51 4.36 -12.79
C ASP A 100 3.80 4.01 -14.11
N ALA A 101 3.74 4.96 -15.02
CA ALA A 101 3.08 4.80 -16.31
C ALA A 101 3.75 3.73 -17.21
N LYS A 102 5.05 3.43 -17.01
CA LYS A 102 5.76 2.44 -17.82
C LYS A 102 5.34 1.02 -17.49
N THR A 103 5.11 0.74 -16.20
CA THR A 103 4.75 -0.59 -15.72
C THR A 103 3.26 -0.74 -15.48
N GLY A 104 2.53 0.37 -15.31
CA GLY A 104 1.13 0.41 -14.90
C GLY A 104 0.95 0.04 -13.43
N GLU A 105 1.94 0.33 -12.61
CA GLU A 105 2.00 -0.05 -11.21
C GLU A 105 1.86 1.16 -10.29
N VAL A 106 1.19 0.98 -9.17
CA VAL A 106 1.11 1.98 -8.10
C VAL A 106 2.05 1.55 -6.98
N PHE A 107 2.95 2.45 -6.61
CA PHE A 107 3.89 2.29 -5.50
C PHE A 107 3.55 3.24 -4.35
N LEU A 108 4.10 2.96 -3.18
CA LEU A 108 4.04 3.84 -2.02
C LEU A 108 5.40 4.50 -1.79
N GLN A 109 5.40 5.82 -1.69
CA GLN A 109 6.58 6.65 -1.43
C GLN A 109 6.41 7.43 -0.13
N SER A 110 7.51 7.96 0.40
CA SER A 110 7.49 8.78 1.63
C SER A 110 6.75 8.09 2.79
N ILE A 111 7.04 6.81 2.99
CA ILE A 111 6.39 5.98 4.00
C ILE A 111 6.77 6.48 5.40
N ARG A 112 5.76 6.62 6.27
CA ARG A 112 5.90 6.98 7.68
C ARG A 112 5.19 5.96 8.54
N LEU A 113 5.80 5.60 9.66
CA LEU A 113 5.11 4.87 10.73
C LEU A 113 4.30 5.88 11.53
N GLU A 114 2.97 5.74 11.50
CA GLU A 114 2.04 6.61 12.23
C GLU A 114 1.70 6.04 13.61
N GLN A 115 1.43 4.73 13.65
CA GLN A 115 1.07 4.07 14.88
C GLN A 115 1.76 2.72 15.02
N PHE A 116 2.09 2.41 16.27
CA PHE A 116 2.64 1.14 16.71
C PHE A 116 1.94 0.73 18.00
N THR A 117 1.31 -0.43 18.00
CA THR A 117 0.61 -0.98 19.16
C THR A 117 1.13 -2.38 19.47
N GLU A 118 1.44 -2.63 20.73
CA GLU A 118 1.85 -3.93 21.24
C GLU A 118 0.58 -4.68 21.73
N ASN A 119 0.34 -5.86 21.17
CA ASN A 119 -0.76 -6.71 21.61
C ASN A 119 -0.23 -7.73 22.60
N GLY A 120 -0.60 -7.60 23.87
CA GLY A 120 -0.21 -8.53 24.94
C GLY A 120 0.70 -7.92 26.00
N THR A 121 1.71 -8.67 26.43
CA THR A 121 2.61 -8.24 27.53
C THR A 121 3.50 -7.08 27.05
N PRO A 122 3.63 -5.99 27.85
CA PRO A 122 4.49 -4.88 27.50
C PRO A 122 5.94 -5.32 27.23
N LEU A 123 6.51 -4.82 26.16
CA LEU A 123 7.84 -5.18 25.74
C LEU A 123 8.92 -4.57 26.65
N PRO A 124 9.98 -5.32 26.94
CA PRO A 124 11.17 -4.77 27.58
C PRO A 124 11.75 -3.60 26.78
N ALA A 125 12.36 -2.62 27.48
CA ALA A 125 12.89 -1.40 26.84
C ALA A 125 13.92 -1.69 25.75
N ASP A 126 14.71 -2.74 25.92
CA ASP A 126 15.73 -3.14 24.94
C ASP A 126 15.11 -3.67 23.65
N ILE A 127 14.02 -4.43 23.76
CA ILE A 127 13.25 -4.89 22.62
C ILE A 127 12.60 -3.70 21.90
N LYS A 128 12.02 -2.75 22.63
CA LYS A 128 11.42 -1.53 22.04
C LYS A 128 12.41 -0.72 21.18
N ARG A 129 13.66 -0.65 21.59
CA ARG A 129 14.71 0.03 20.81
C ARG A 129 15.02 -0.65 19.48
N LEU A 130 14.86 -1.97 19.41
CA LEU A 130 15.10 -2.75 18.19
C LEU A 130 13.91 -2.73 17.22
N ILE A 131 12.70 -2.48 17.71
CA ILE A 131 11.49 -2.48 16.89
C ILE A 131 11.50 -1.35 15.86
N LYS A 132 11.91 -0.13 16.23
CA LYS A 132 11.93 1.00 15.29
C LYS A 132 12.70 0.71 14.00
N PRO A 133 13.98 0.23 14.06
CA PRO A 133 14.69 -0.18 12.86
C PRO A 133 14.00 -1.31 12.09
N ALA A 134 13.47 -2.32 12.79
CA ALA A 134 12.78 -3.44 12.14
C ALA A 134 11.50 -2.99 11.41
N VAL A 135 10.71 -2.13 12.02
CA VAL A 135 9.51 -1.55 11.40
C VAL A 135 9.86 -0.65 10.21
N SER A 136 10.97 0.10 10.30
CA SER A 136 11.46 0.89 9.16
C SER A 136 11.81 0.01 7.96
N MET A 137 12.28 -1.22 8.19
CA MET A 137 12.53 -2.19 7.12
C MET A 137 11.25 -2.69 6.47
N ILE A 138 10.15 -2.84 7.22
CA ILE A 138 8.82 -3.15 6.65
C ILE A 138 8.38 -2.02 5.72
N GLY A 139 8.47 -0.77 6.18
CA GLY A 139 8.18 0.40 5.35
C GLY A 139 9.03 0.45 4.08
N TYR A 140 10.32 0.17 4.18
CA TYR A 140 11.19 0.04 3.01
C TYR A 140 10.74 -1.09 2.08
N GLY A 141 10.42 -2.27 2.62
CA GLY A 141 9.89 -3.40 1.85
C GLY A 141 8.60 -3.06 1.11
N LEU A 142 7.69 -2.33 1.77
CA LEU A 142 6.46 -1.82 1.14
C LEU A 142 6.75 -0.85 -0.01
N SER A 143 7.77 0.00 0.11
CA SER A 143 8.13 0.94 -0.95
C SER A 143 8.71 0.28 -2.21
N GLN A 144 9.22 -0.94 -2.08
CA GLN A 144 9.85 -1.69 -3.17
C GLN A 144 8.87 -2.58 -3.94
N LYS A 145 7.64 -2.71 -3.48
CA LYS A 145 6.61 -3.55 -4.08
C LYS A 145 5.44 -2.70 -4.55
N PRO A 146 4.85 -3.00 -5.71
CA PRO A 146 3.62 -2.35 -6.10
C PRO A 146 2.50 -2.73 -5.13
N VAL A 147 1.63 -1.79 -4.83
CA VAL A 147 0.42 -1.98 -4.03
C VAL A 147 -0.82 -2.14 -4.88
N TYR A 148 -0.68 -1.92 -6.17
CA TYR A 148 -1.67 -2.21 -7.20
C TYR A 148 -0.99 -2.25 -8.57
N LYS A 149 -1.57 -3.04 -9.50
CA LYS A 149 -1.11 -3.13 -10.88
C LYS A 149 -2.31 -3.18 -11.82
N LEU A 150 -2.32 -2.30 -12.82
CA LEU A 150 -3.32 -2.29 -13.87
C LEU A 150 -3.21 -3.54 -14.75
N ASP A 151 -4.34 -4.19 -15.01
CA ASP A 151 -4.43 -5.34 -15.90
C ASP A 151 -4.54 -4.90 -17.36
N SER A 152 -3.56 -5.23 -18.17
CA SER A 152 -3.55 -4.90 -19.60
C SER A 152 -4.61 -5.66 -20.41
N HIS A 153 -5.22 -6.69 -19.86
CA HIS A 153 -6.32 -7.42 -20.51
C HIS A 153 -7.67 -6.70 -20.40
N VAL A 154 -7.79 -5.78 -19.44
CA VAL A 154 -8.97 -4.90 -19.32
C VAL A 154 -8.74 -3.68 -20.22
N LEU A 155 -9.61 -3.48 -21.21
CA LEU A 155 -9.44 -2.42 -22.21
C LEU A 155 -9.25 -1.03 -21.59
N GLN A 156 -10.04 -0.71 -20.57
CA GLN A 156 -9.94 0.58 -19.88
C GLN A 156 -8.58 0.76 -19.19
N GLU A 157 -8.09 -0.26 -18.50
CA GLU A 157 -6.79 -0.23 -17.82
C GLU A 157 -5.63 -0.19 -18.83
N ALA A 158 -5.75 -0.89 -19.96
CA ALA A 158 -4.77 -0.85 -21.03
C ALA A 158 -4.65 0.55 -21.66
N LEU A 159 -5.77 1.27 -21.84
CA LEU A 159 -5.79 2.64 -22.34
C LEU A 159 -5.10 3.61 -21.36
N ILE A 160 -5.39 3.47 -20.08
CA ILE A 160 -4.78 4.29 -19.02
C ILE A 160 -3.27 4.03 -18.93
N LYS A 161 -2.85 2.78 -19.02
CA LYS A 161 -1.44 2.38 -18.98
C LYS A 161 -0.63 2.92 -20.15
N SER A 162 -1.25 3.19 -21.31
CA SER A 162 -0.59 3.72 -22.51
C SER A 162 -0.44 5.24 -22.50
N ALA A 163 -1.02 5.94 -21.52
CA ALA A 163 -0.97 7.38 -21.35
C ALA A 163 -0.04 7.79 -20.21
N GLU A 164 0.15 9.10 -20.01
CA GLU A 164 0.79 9.67 -18.82
C GLU A 164 -0.30 10.27 -17.91
N PRO A 165 -1.00 9.42 -17.14
CA PRO A 165 -2.12 9.88 -16.35
C PRO A 165 -1.68 10.58 -15.07
N ASN A 166 -2.55 11.43 -14.54
CA ASN A 166 -2.41 12.01 -13.21
C ASN A 166 -3.03 11.08 -12.17
N LEU A 167 -2.39 10.91 -11.00
CA LEU A 167 -2.90 10.14 -9.88
C LEU A 167 -3.36 11.08 -8.78
N VAL A 168 -4.64 11.02 -8.42
CA VAL A 168 -5.22 11.82 -7.34
C VAL A 168 -6.01 10.94 -6.36
N ILE A 169 -6.16 11.42 -5.13
CA ILE A 169 -7.06 10.81 -4.15
C ILE A 169 -8.38 11.57 -4.16
N ARG A 170 -9.49 10.86 -4.38
CA ARG A 170 -10.84 11.42 -4.35
C ARG A 170 -11.84 10.37 -3.85
N ASP A 171 -12.72 10.75 -2.94
CA ASP A 171 -13.80 9.90 -2.41
C ASP A 171 -13.31 8.54 -1.87
N ASN A 172 -12.18 8.53 -1.15
CA ASN A 172 -11.50 7.35 -0.61
C ASN A 172 -11.11 6.32 -1.69
N LYS A 173 -10.73 6.81 -2.87
CA LYS A 173 -10.21 6.01 -3.98
C LYS A 173 -8.96 6.66 -4.54
N LEU A 174 -8.09 5.85 -5.13
CA LEU A 174 -7.08 6.34 -6.05
C LEU A 174 -7.75 6.50 -7.42
N VAL A 175 -7.72 7.71 -7.96
CA VAL A 175 -8.27 8.00 -9.27
C VAL A 175 -7.12 8.31 -10.22
N ILE A 176 -7.03 7.53 -11.28
CA ILE A 176 -6.04 7.70 -12.36
C ILE A 176 -6.77 8.40 -13.50
N GLU A 177 -6.45 9.67 -13.73
CA GLU A 177 -7.10 10.54 -14.72
C GLU A 177 -6.20 10.68 -15.95
N LEU A 178 -6.77 10.50 -17.14
CA LEU A 178 -6.03 10.62 -18.41
C LEU A 178 -5.83 12.08 -18.81
N PHE A 179 -6.71 12.97 -18.34
CA PHE A 179 -6.69 14.40 -18.66
C PHE A 179 -7.15 15.20 -17.43
N ASP A 180 -6.54 16.37 -17.21
CA ASP A 180 -7.02 17.42 -16.31
C ASP A 180 -8.22 18.16 -16.93
#